data_c25559c54950364dfad50720393a2439
#
_entry.id   c25559c54950364dfad50720393a2439
#
_cell.length_a   1.000
_cell.length_b   1.000
_cell.length_c   1.000
_cell.angle_alpha   90.00
_cell.angle_beta   90.00
_cell.angle_gamma   90.00
#
_symmetry.space_group_name_H-M   'P 1'
#
loop_
_entity.id
_entity.type
_entity.pdbx_description
1 polymer ?
#
loop_
_entity_poly.entity_id
_entity_poly.type
_entity_poly.pdbx_seq_one_letter_code
_entity_poly.pdbx_strand_id
1 'polypeptide(L)'
;MLSLCSCTSEECDRPHEGDEDVEAAAAPTKFPVPLAMWDLGQCDPKRCSGRKLARLGCLREMRIQQRFPGVALTPSATDCISPGDYHLIHANGLCVVDCSWNRLDDVPWKKLHSAAPRLLPWMVAANPVNYGKPCKLNCAEALAAGLYISGYRDAAELLMNKFKWGHGFITLNR
;
A
#
# COMPACT_ATOMS: atom_id res chain seq x y z
N MET A 1 -0.15 -9.22 -11.54
CA MET A 1 -0.03 -7.86 -12.07
C MET A 1 -0.78 -6.90 -11.15
N LEU A 2 -0.37 -6.10 -10.31
CA LEU A 2 0.73 -5.54 -9.62
C LEU A 2 0.33 -4.26 -8.92
N SER A 3 0.50 -4.20 -7.64
CA SER A 3 0.05 -3.15 -6.74
C SER A 3 1.06 -2.02 -6.67
N LEU A 4 0.75 -0.90 -7.29
CA LEU A 4 1.51 0.35 -7.16
C LEU A 4 0.56 1.55 -7.19
N CYS A 5 0.93 2.63 -6.53
CA CYS A 5 0.16 3.87 -6.49
C CYS A 5 -0.07 4.43 -7.90
N SER A 6 -1.31 4.74 -8.22
CA SER A 6 -1.72 5.17 -9.55
C SER A 6 -2.03 6.66 -9.55
N CYS A 7 -1.03 7.51 -9.72
CA CYS A 7 -1.26 8.90 -10.10
C CYS A 7 -0.76 9.09 -11.55
N THR A 8 -1.66 9.27 -12.50
CA THR A 8 -1.31 9.77 -13.83
C THR A 8 -1.29 11.29 -13.79
N SER A 9 -0.34 11.93 -14.44
CA SER A 9 -0.23 13.39 -14.51
C SER A 9 -1.43 14.08 -15.17
N GLU A 10 -2.24 13.36 -15.95
CA GLU A 10 -3.39 13.91 -16.66
C GLU A 10 -4.74 13.72 -15.94
N GLU A 11 -4.85 12.77 -15.01
CA GLU A 11 -6.07 12.55 -14.22
C GLU A 11 -6.08 13.30 -12.88
N CYS A 12 -4.98 13.93 -12.50
CA CYS A 12 -4.88 14.73 -11.27
C CYS A 12 -5.58 16.10 -11.31
N ASP A 13 -5.99 16.57 -12.50
CA ASP A 13 -6.55 17.93 -12.68
C ASP A 13 -8.08 18.03 -12.55
N ARG A 14 -8.79 16.97 -12.22
CA ARG A 14 -10.22 17.11 -11.89
C ARG A 14 -10.40 17.52 -10.43
N PRO A 15 -11.11 18.62 -10.16
CA PRO A 15 -11.46 18.99 -8.81
C PRO A 15 -12.47 17.97 -8.27
N HIS A 16 -12.04 17.03 -7.46
CA HIS A 16 -12.90 16.28 -6.57
C HIS A 16 -13.13 17.10 -5.32
N GLU A 17 -14.38 17.39 -5.04
CA GLU A 17 -14.84 18.06 -3.83
C GLU A 17 -14.24 17.38 -2.59
N GLY A 18 -13.60 18.22 -1.79
CA GLY A 18 -13.05 18.07 -0.47
C GLY A 18 -13.23 16.74 0.29
N ASP A 19 -12.21 15.92 0.32
CA ASP A 19 -11.90 15.12 1.49
C ASP A 19 -11.23 16.06 2.52
N GLU A 20 -12.01 16.95 3.15
CA GLU A 20 -11.62 17.56 4.42
C GLU A 20 -11.67 16.45 5.47
N ASP A 21 -10.56 15.73 5.59
CA ASP A 21 -10.35 14.80 6.68
C ASP A 21 -10.23 15.62 7.97
N VAL A 22 -11.25 15.56 8.80
CA VAL A 22 -11.19 16.01 10.19
C VAL A 22 -10.14 15.13 10.87
N GLU A 23 -8.94 15.67 11.01
CA GLU A 23 -7.83 15.08 11.74
C GLU A 23 -8.17 15.10 13.24
N ALA A 24 -8.97 14.15 13.69
CA ALA A 24 -9.02 13.82 15.10
C ALA A 24 -7.67 13.18 15.44
N ALA A 25 -6.93 13.79 16.36
CA ALA A 25 -5.68 13.27 16.91
C ALA A 25 -5.96 11.95 17.65
N ALA A 26 -6.14 10.88 16.90
CA ALA A 26 -6.28 9.54 17.45
C ALA A 26 -4.89 9.04 17.85
N ALA A 27 -4.78 8.40 19.02
CA ALA A 27 -3.58 7.72 19.47
C ALA A 27 -3.00 6.83 18.35
N PRO A 28 -1.66 6.69 18.24
CA PRO A 28 -1.04 5.92 17.16
C PRO A 28 -1.60 4.50 17.15
N THR A 29 -2.21 4.12 16.03
CA THR A 29 -2.80 2.78 15.87
C THR A 29 -1.67 1.77 15.76
N LYS A 30 -1.48 0.94 16.79
CA LYS A 30 -0.47 -0.10 16.79
C LYS A 30 -0.98 -1.31 16.00
N PHE A 31 -0.33 -1.61 14.89
CA PHE A 31 -0.60 -2.83 14.12
C PHE A 31 0.13 -4.04 14.74
N PRO A 32 -0.39 -5.28 14.54
CA PRO A 32 0.23 -6.50 15.06
C PRO A 32 1.58 -6.79 14.42
N VAL A 33 1.84 -6.21 13.25
CA VAL A 33 3.10 -6.37 12.50
C VAL A 33 3.61 -5.01 12.02
N PRO A 34 4.94 -4.84 11.89
CA PRO A 34 5.51 -3.61 11.35
C PRO A 34 5.08 -3.39 9.89
N LEU A 35 4.60 -2.19 9.58
CA LEU A 35 4.30 -1.76 8.22
C LEU A 35 5.32 -0.73 7.76
N ALA A 36 5.74 -0.81 6.50
CA ALA A 36 6.72 0.10 5.93
C ALA A 36 6.42 0.45 4.46
N MET A 37 7.06 1.51 3.99
CA MET A 37 6.93 1.98 2.61
C MET A 37 8.25 2.58 2.15
N TRP A 38 8.71 2.20 0.95
CA TRP A 38 9.69 3.01 0.21
C TRP A 38 8.94 4.10 -0.56
N ASP A 39 9.13 5.34 -0.16
CA ASP A 39 8.57 6.50 -0.86
C ASP A 39 9.56 7.01 -1.93
N LEU A 40 9.17 6.93 -3.20
CA LEU A 40 9.98 7.39 -4.33
C LEU A 40 9.71 8.86 -4.70
N GLY A 41 8.83 9.55 -3.97
CA GLY A 41 8.52 10.95 -4.21
C GLY A 41 7.80 11.22 -5.54
N GLN A 42 7.15 10.20 -6.12
CA GLN A 42 6.49 10.29 -7.42
C GLN A 42 4.99 10.63 -7.32
N CYS A 43 4.41 10.57 -6.13
CA CYS A 43 3.00 10.80 -5.87
C CYS A 43 2.76 12.18 -5.23
N ASP A 44 1.58 12.78 -5.49
CA ASP A 44 1.16 14.00 -4.80
C ASP A 44 1.06 13.74 -3.28
N PRO A 45 1.81 14.47 -2.44
CA PRO A 45 1.83 14.26 -1.00
C PRO A 45 0.47 14.38 -0.31
N LYS A 46 -0.44 15.21 -0.86
CA LYS A 46 -1.77 15.44 -0.30
C LYS A 46 -2.73 14.28 -0.58
N ARG A 47 -2.54 13.57 -1.70
CA ARG A 47 -3.42 12.49 -2.18
C ARG A 47 -2.85 11.10 -1.97
N CYS A 48 -1.57 10.97 -1.61
CA CYS A 48 -0.92 9.67 -1.43
C CYS A 48 -1.44 8.98 -0.16
N SER A 49 -2.05 7.80 -0.33
CA SER A 49 -2.55 6.98 0.77
C SER A 49 -1.44 6.46 1.67
N GLY A 50 -0.27 6.16 1.13
CA GLY A 50 0.90 5.75 1.90
C GLY A 50 1.40 6.86 2.84
N ARG A 51 1.55 8.08 2.32
CA ARG A 51 1.94 9.24 3.15
C ARG A 51 0.87 9.61 4.19
N LYS A 52 -0.42 9.43 3.88
CA LYS A 52 -1.48 9.58 4.89
C LYS A 52 -1.28 8.57 6.02
N LEU A 53 -1.04 7.30 5.72
CA LEU A 53 -0.78 6.26 6.72
C LEU A 53 0.50 6.56 7.54
N ALA A 54 1.54 7.11 6.91
CA ALA A 54 2.75 7.52 7.63
C ALA A 54 2.46 8.66 8.63
N ARG A 55 1.72 9.69 8.22
CA ARG A 55 1.29 10.78 9.13
C ARG A 55 0.43 10.28 10.30
N LEU A 56 -0.39 9.26 10.07
CA LEU A 56 -1.19 8.61 11.11
C LEU A 56 -0.38 7.65 11.99
N GLY A 57 0.93 7.53 11.79
CA GLY A 57 1.79 6.61 12.54
C GLY A 57 1.52 5.12 12.27
N CYS A 58 0.82 4.79 11.19
CA CYS A 58 0.45 3.42 10.84
C CYS A 58 1.58 2.66 10.13
N LEU A 59 2.50 3.36 9.46
CA LEU A 59 3.64 2.76 8.77
C LEU A 59 4.88 3.65 8.87
N ARG A 60 6.04 3.04 8.62
CA ARG A 60 7.33 3.72 8.58
C ARG A 60 7.77 3.97 7.14
N GLU A 61 8.15 5.22 6.85
CA GLU A 61 8.84 5.54 5.60
C GLU A 61 10.29 5.07 5.62
N MET A 62 10.75 4.53 4.51
CA MET A 62 12.09 4.00 4.33
C MET A 62 12.81 4.68 3.17
N ARG A 63 14.13 4.87 3.32
CA ARG A 63 14.99 5.34 2.23
C ARG A 63 15.22 4.22 1.21
N ILE A 64 15.40 4.58 -0.07
CA ILE A 64 15.53 3.65 -1.20
C ILE A 64 16.60 2.56 -0.96
N GLN A 65 17.71 2.87 -0.34
CA GLN A 65 18.81 1.89 -0.10
C GLN A 65 18.65 1.10 1.21
N GLN A 66 17.63 1.41 2.00
CA GLN A 66 17.41 0.71 3.26
C GLN A 66 16.80 -0.66 2.99
N ARG A 67 17.48 -1.71 3.46
CA ARG A 67 16.99 -3.09 3.34
C ARG A 67 15.78 -3.31 4.26
N PHE A 68 14.77 -4.02 3.75
CA PHE A 68 13.62 -4.46 4.51
C PHE A 68 13.72 -5.98 4.79
N PRO A 69 13.66 -6.43 6.05
CA PRO A 69 13.87 -7.82 6.39
C PRO A 69 12.65 -8.72 6.19
N GLY A 70 11.47 -8.13 5.92
CA GLY A 70 10.19 -8.82 5.74
C GLY A 70 9.77 -8.98 4.28
N VAL A 71 8.47 -9.15 4.10
CA VAL A 71 7.84 -9.26 2.79
C VAL A 71 7.63 -7.87 2.18
N ALA A 72 8.05 -7.66 0.93
CA ALA A 72 7.79 -6.45 0.18
C ALA A 72 6.89 -6.73 -1.04
N LEU A 73 5.79 -6.00 -1.11
CA LEU A 73 4.89 -6.04 -2.25
C LEU A 73 5.46 -5.19 -3.37
N THR A 74 5.86 -5.84 -4.45
CA THR A 74 6.56 -5.20 -5.57
C THR A 74 6.22 -5.85 -6.90
N PRO A 75 6.09 -5.07 -7.98
CA PRO A 75 5.83 -5.60 -9.32
C PRO A 75 7.03 -6.35 -9.92
N SER A 76 8.22 -6.18 -9.36
CA SER A 76 9.42 -6.88 -9.83
C SER A 76 9.56 -8.29 -9.27
N ALA A 77 8.62 -8.74 -8.40
CA ALA A 77 8.62 -10.09 -7.86
C ALA A 77 8.12 -11.13 -8.87
N THR A 78 8.45 -12.39 -8.64
CA THR A 78 8.00 -13.56 -9.41
C THR A 78 6.93 -14.35 -8.67
N ASP A 79 7.00 -14.36 -7.34
CA ASP A 79 6.11 -15.16 -6.49
C ASP A 79 4.97 -14.31 -5.94
N CYS A 80 3.76 -14.86 -5.90
CA CYS A 80 2.61 -14.22 -5.27
C CYS A 80 2.68 -14.36 -3.75
N ILE A 81 2.15 -13.34 -3.05
CA ILE A 81 1.93 -13.44 -1.61
C ILE A 81 0.91 -14.55 -1.31
N SER A 82 1.11 -15.25 -0.23
CA SER A 82 0.28 -16.36 0.21
C SER A 82 0.16 -16.43 1.73
N PRO A 83 -0.75 -17.26 2.27
CA PRO A 83 -0.80 -17.54 3.71
C PRO A 83 0.52 -18.08 4.28
N GLY A 84 1.36 -18.72 3.46
CA GLY A 84 2.69 -19.20 3.86
C GLY A 84 3.66 -18.09 4.26
N ASP A 85 3.42 -16.85 3.86
CA ASP A 85 4.24 -15.69 4.23
C ASP A 85 3.94 -15.17 5.66
N TYR A 86 2.93 -15.75 6.36
CA TYR A 86 2.53 -15.35 7.71
C TYR A 86 3.70 -15.21 8.68
N HIS A 87 4.54 -16.23 8.80
CA HIS A 87 5.64 -16.24 9.76
C HIS A 87 6.68 -15.17 9.48
N LEU A 88 7.01 -14.92 8.21
CA LEU A 88 7.96 -13.90 7.83
C LEU A 88 7.39 -12.49 8.07
N ILE A 89 6.11 -12.27 7.76
CA ILE A 89 5.41 -11.02 8.03
C ILE A 89 5.29 -10.79 9.53
N HIS A 90 4.99 -11.83 10.31
CA HIS A 90 4.90 -11.75 11.77
C HIS A 90 6.22 -11.29 12.39
N ALA A 91 7.33 -11.87 11.95
CA ALA A 91 8.65 -11.56 12.48
C ALA A 91 9.20 -10.20 12.03
N ASN A 92 8.97 -9.83 10.77
CA ASN A 92 9.71 -8.73 10.12
C ASN A 92 8.82 -7.68 9.44
N GLY A 93 7.51 -7.94 9.30
CA GLY A 93 6.55 -6.99 8.76
C GLY A 93 6.32 -7.06 7.26
N LEU A 94 5.51 -6.11 6.79
CA LEU A 94 5.08 -5.96 5.40
C LEU A 94 5.42 -4.56 4.87
N CYS A 95 5.93 -4.49 3.65
CA CYS A 95 6.35 -3.26 3.00
C CYS A 95 5.72 -3.11 1.61
N VAL A 96 5.53 -1.86 1.17
CA VAL A 96 5.12 -1.51 -0.19
C VAL A 96 6.10 -0.54 -0.83
N VAL A 97 6.02 -0.40 -2.16
CA VAL A 97 6.74 0.61 -2.92
C VAL A 97 5.74 1.68 -3.37
N ASP A 98 5.91 2.92 -2.91
CA ASP A 98 5.09 4.05 -3.35
C ASP A 98 5.71 4.69 -4.59
N CYS A 99 5.14 4.36 -5.75
CA CYS A 99 5.55 4.91 -7.03
C CYS A 99 4.36 5.09 -7.98
N SER A 100 4.53 5.94 -8.98
CA SER A 100 3.53 6.15 -10.02
C SER A 100 3.52 5.00 -11.03
N TRP A 101 2.32 4.53 -11.40
CA TRP A 101 2.14 3.54 -12.46
C TRP A 101 2.74 3.94 -13.80
N ASN A 102 2.74 5.24 -14.10
CA ASN A 102 3.29 5.79 -15.35
C ASN A 102 4.81 5.95 -15.33
N ARG A 103 5.44 5.76 -14.18
CA ARG A 103 6.88 5.97 -13.97
C ARG A 103 7.58 4.73 -13.41
N LEU A 104 7.07 3.54 -13.75
CA LEU A 104 7.64 2.27 -13.29
C LEU A 104 9.07 2.05 -13.79
N ASP A 105 9.38 2.54 -14.99
CA ASP A 105 10.70 2.45 -15.59
C ASP A 105 11.75 3.29 -14.86
N ASP A 106 11.31 4.35 -14.16
CA ASP A 106 12.18 5.21 -13.34
C ASP A 106 12.49 4.59 -11.96
N VAL A 107 11.83 3.50 -11.59
CA VAL A 107 11.99 2.89 -10.27
C VAL A 107 13.28 2.10 -10.20
N PRO A 108 14.17 2.41 -9.25
CA PRO A 108 15.45 1.73 -9.11
C PRO A 108 15.29 0.37 -8.41
N TRP A 109 14.58 -0.58 -9.04
CA TRP A 109 14.25 -1.90 -8.48
C TRP A 109 15.45 -2.62 -7.86
N LYS A 110 16.62 -2.50 -8.48
CA LYS A 110 17.86 -3.11 -7.98
C LYS A 110 18.36 -2.53 -6.65
N LYS A 111 17.81 -1.40 -6.20
CA LYS A 111 18.16 -0.75 -4.92
C LYS A 111 17.12 -1.00 -3.83
N LEU A 112 15.98 -1.60 -4.17
CA LEU A 112 14.91 -1.93 -3.24
C LEU A 112 15.07 -3.39 -2.79
N HIS A 113 15.76 -3.59 -1.66
CA HIS A 113 16.09 -4.93 -1.18
C HIS A 113 15.15 -5.37 -0.07
N SER A 114 14.38 -6.44 -0.30
CA SER A 114 13.63 -7.15 0.74
C SER A 114 14.10 -8.60 0.87
N ALA A 115 13.76 -9.24 1.98
CA ALA A 115 14.03 -10.67 2.17
C ALA A 115 13.14 -11.53 1.28
N ALA A 116 11.89 -11.10 1.07
CA ALA A 116 10.92 -11.81 0.24
C ALA A 116 10.06 -10.82 -0.58
N PRO A 117 10.45 -10.54 -1.83
CA PRO A 117 9.58 -9.80 -2.74
C PRO A 117 8.38 -10.66 -3.14
N ARG A 118 7.17 -10.04 -3.17
CA ARG A 118 5.93 -10.72 -3.54
C ARG A 118 5.07 -9.87 -4.46
N LEU A 119 4.34 -10.54 -5.35
CA LEU A 119 3.24 -9.98 -6.12
C LEU A 119 1.94 -10.07 -5.34
N LEU A 120 1.02 -9.13 -5.57
CA LEU A 120 -0.38 -9.33 -5.21
C LEU A 120 -1.10 -10.12 -6.32
N PRO A 121 -2.12 -10.92 -5.98
CA PRO A 121 -3.00 -11.52 -6.97
C PRO A 121 -3.81 -10.46 -7.72
N TRP A 122 -4.57 -10.88 -8.72
CA TRP A 122 -5.48 -10.00 -9.43
C TRP A 122 -6.58 -9.50 -8.48
N MET A 123 -6.69 -8.19 -8.33
CA MET A 123 -7.64 -7.51 -7.44
C MET A 123 -8.14 -6.24 -8.09
N VAL A 124 -9.30 -5.76 -7.62
CA VAL A 124 -9.95 -4.55 -8.14
C VAL A 124 -9.80 -3.40 -7.16
N ALA A 125 -9.41 -2.24 -7.66
CA ALA A 125 -9.26 -1.04 -6.86
C ALA A 125 -10.61 -0.48 -6.42
N ALA A 126 -10.72 -0.06 -5.15
CA ALA A 126 -11.86 0.66 -4.58
C ALA A 126 -11.54 2.12 -4.27
N ASN A 127 -10.27 2.54 -4.43
CA ASN A 127 -9.86 3.92 -4.19
C ASN A 127 -10.50 4.87 -5.22
N PRO A 128 -10.80 6.14 -4.85
CA PRO A 128 -11.54 7.07 -5.70
C PRO A 128 -10.91 7.35 -7.06
N VAL A 129 -9.57 7.27 -7.17
CA VAL A 129 -8.84 7.55 -8.42
C VAL A 129 -8.97 6.40 -9.42
N ASN A 130 -8.99 5.14 -8.93
CA ASN A 130 -8.97 3.95 -9.78
C ASN A 130 -10.11 2.98 -9.51
N TYR A 131 -11.22 3.47 -8.98
CA TYR A 131 -12.37 2.62 -8.68
C TYR A 131 -12.76 1.71 -9.84
N GLY A 132 -12.86 0.42 -9.57
CA GLY A 132 -13.22 -0.60 -10.56
C GLY A 132 -12.07 -1.02 -11.50
N LYS A 133 -10.92 -0.33 -11.50
CA LYS A 133 -9.79 -0.69 -12.35
C LYS A 133 -9.02 -1.88 -11.76
N PRO A 134 -8.81 -2.96 -12.53
CA PRO A 134 -8.04 -4.10 -12.04
C PRO A 134 -6.57 -3.74 -11.84
N CYS A 135 -5.98 -4.28 -10.80
CA CYS A 135 -4.56 -4.16 -10.45
C CYS A 135 -4.04 -2.72 -10.22
N LYS A 136 -4.93 -1.70 -10.21
CA LYS A 136 -4.57 -0.30 -9.98
C LYS A 136 -4.71 0.08 -8.49
N LEU A 137 -4.20 -0.78 -7.61
CA LEU A 137 -4.26 -0.56 -6.16
C LEU A 137 -3.34 0.59 -5.73
N ASN A 138 -3.75 1.34 -4.72
CA ASN A 138 -2.88 2.28 -4.03
C ASN A 138 -2.13 1.59 -2.86
N CYS A 139 -1.24 2.32 -2.17
CA CYS A 139 -0.42 1.75 -1.10
C CYS A 139 -1.25 1.19 0.06
N ALA A 140 -2.36 1.85 0.44
CA ALA A 140 -3.22 1.36 1.52
C ALA A 140 -3.92 0.06 1.13
N GLU A 141 -4.46 -0.03 -0.09
CA GLU A 141 -5.09 -1.24 -0.61
C GLU A 141 -4.08 -2.39 -0.73
N ALA A 142 -2.88 -2.08 -1.18
CA ALA A 142 -1.82 -3.07 -1.29
C ALA A 142 -1.43 -3.67 0.07
N LEU A 143 -1.22 -2.82 1.08
CA LEU A 143 -0.93 -3.27 2.44
C LEU A 143 -2.09 -4.08 3.02
N ALA A 144 -3.33 -3.60 2.85
CA ALA A 144 -4.52 -4.31 3.33
C ALA A 144 -4.67 -5.68 2.66
N ALA A 145 -4.46 -5.77 1.35
CA ALA A 145 -4.48 -7.04 0.63
C ALA A 145 -3.42 -8.00 1.16
N GLY A 146 -2.18 -7.53 1.33
CA GLY A 146 -1.09 -8.33 1.88
C GLY A 146 -1.38 -8.85 3.27
N LEU A 147 -1.88 -7.98 4.16
CA LEU A 147 -2.31 -8.37 5.50
C LEU A 147 -3.44 -9.41 5.48
N TYR A 148 -4.46 -9.17 4.67
CA TYR A 148 -5.63 -10.06 4.59
C TYR A 148 -5.24 -11.45 4.11
N ILE A 149 -4.47 -11.55 3.02
CA ILE A 149 -4.02 -12.81 2.42
C ILE A 149 -3.13 -13.60 3.39
N SER A 150 -2.25 -12.90 4.11
CA SER A 150 -1.36 -13.53 5.09
C SER A 150 -2.00 -13.83 6.45
N GLY A 151 -3.34 -13.64 6.60
CA GLY A 151 -4.08 -14.03 7.79
C GLY A 151 -4.33 -12.92 8.82
N TYR A 152 -3.87 -11.69 8.60
CA TYR A 152 -4.09 -10.53 9.48
C TYR A 152 -5.35 -9.74 9.07
N ARG A 153 -6.51 -10.41 9.03
CA ARG A 153 -7.78 -9.82 8.53
C ARG A 153 -8.19 -8.58 9.31
N ASP A 154 -8.18 -8.66 10.65
CA ASP A 154 -8.58 -7.53 11.51
C ASP A 154 -7.65 -6.32 11.30
N ALA A 155 -6.36 -6.56 11.09
CA ALA A 155 -5.39 -5.51 10.80
C ALA A 155 -5.63 -4.88 9.43
N ALA A 156 -6.02 -5.66 8.41
CA ALA A 156 -6.40 -5.16 7.10
C ALA A 156 -7.64 -4.26 7.18
N GLU A 157 -8.67 -4.68 7.90
CA GLU A 157 -9.88 -3.89 8.12
C GLU A 157 -9.57 -2.61 8.91
N LEU A 158 -8.77 -2.71 9.97
CA LEU A 158 -8.32 -1.56 10.76
C LEU A 158 -7.55 -0.53 9.91
N LEU A 159 -6.72 -1.00 8.98
CA LEU A 159 -5.99 -0.14 8.05
C LEU A 159 -6.94 0.57 7.09
N MET A 160 -7.88 -0.18 6.50
CA MET A 160 -8.83 0.35 5.53
C MET A 160 -9.84 1.32 6.18
N ASN A 161 -10.17 1.15 7.46
CA ASN A 161 -11.03 2.07 8.22
C ASN A 161 -10.43 3.48 8.41
N LYS A 162 -9.14 3.70 8.05
CA LYS A 162 -8.55 5.04 7.97
C LYS A 162 -9.02 5.84 6.73
N PHE A 163 -9.77 5.20 5.83
CA PHE A 163 -10.26 5.78 4.59
C PHE A 163 -11.78 5.60 4.50
N LYS A 164 -12.52 6.67 4.16
CA LYS A 164 -13.99 6.64 4.02
C LYS A 164 -14.48 5.57 3.02
N TRP A 165 -13.69 5.30 1.97
CA TRP A 165 -13.97 4.31 0.93
C TRP A 165 -13.41 2.91 1.25
N GLY A 166 -12.65 2.77 2.34
CA GLY A 166 -11.83 1.58 2.60
C GLY A 166 -12.61 0.28 2.79
N HIS A 167 -13.80 0.33 3.41
CA HIS A 167 -14.65 -0.85 3.59
C HIS A 167 -15.04 -1.49 2.24
N GLY A 168 -15.18 -0.68 1.18
CA GLY A 168 -15.49 -1.16 -0.16
C GLY A 168 -14.42 -2.06 -0.76
N PHE A 169 -13.14 -1.83 -0.41
CA PHE A 169 -12.05 -2.65 -0.93
C PHE A 169 -12.13 -4.12 -0.50
N ILE A 170 -12.38 -4.35 0.80
CA ILE A 170 -12.52 -5.72 1.33
C ILE A 170 -13.76 -6.41 0.71
N THR A 171 -14.88 -5.69 0.63
CA THR A 171 -16.12 -6.24 0.06
C THR A 171 -15.98 -6.60 -1.41
N LEU A 172 -15.27 -5.78 -2.18
CA LEU A 172 -15.11 -5.94 -3.63
C LEU A 172 -14.18 -7.12 -4.00
N ASN A 173 -13.26 -7.49 -3.11
CA ASN A 173 -12.20 -8.48 -3.37
C ASN A 173 -12.31 -9.77 -2.54
N ARG A 174 -13.44 -10.01 -1.92
CA ARG A 174 -13.72 -11.26 -1.19
C ARG A 174 -13.80 -12.47 -2.09
#